data_6213e39433d10a9e5b1ea0b451d61267
#
_entry.id   6213e39433d10a9e5b1ea0b451d61267
#
_cell.length_a   1.000
_cell.length_b   1.000
_cell.length_c   1.000
_cell.angle_alpha   90.00
_cell.angle_beta   90.00
_cell.angle_gamma   90.00
#
_symmetry.space_group_name_H-M   'P 1'
#
loop_
_entity.id
_entity.type
_entity.pdbx_description
1 polymer ?
#
loop_
_entity_poly.entity_id
_entity_poly.type
_entity_poly.pdbx_seq_one_letter_code
_entity_poly.pdbx_strand_id
1 'polypeptide(L)'
;MNKLFYIARSRIPSPRANCVQALKMCAGFAATLPVELVAPYYPEDARRRDFLREQFALARAFDVRWVPFPHWGDRFAVRGYALAAAAYVRIRGARLAYSREPWSAYWLARAGVRVGFEAHFLEEDRRHPVWGRLVGDSSLSPALGGIFCISRSLVEDYAAAGARRELLHLAPDGVDLQRFEPAVERADARKTLGLPAGQAVVCHSGHLYPGRGIEETLDALTLLPEVLLLLVGGTADDIERLRAHAAARGVQDRVRFEGTVPNGKVPLYLYAADALVMPYTSRTPTVRAMSPLKMFEYMAAGRPIVATDFPAVREVLRDGENALLVAPDGAEPIAAGLRRVLDDPELAGRISRRAGLDVREFTWERRADNILKVLGADHA
;
A
#
# COMPACT_ATOMS: atom_id res chain seq x y z
N MET A 1 26.48 8.65 -13.76
CA MET A 1 25.03 8.54 -13.59
C MET A 1 24.71 8.39 -12.10
N ASN A 2 23.89 9.26 -11.57
CA ASN A 2 23.46 9.16 -10.17
C ASN A 2 22.52 7.94 -10.01
N LYS A 3 22.93 6.96 -9.22
CA LYS A 3 22.13 5.78 -8.88
C LYS A 3 21.42 6.02 -7.55
N LEU A 4 20.15 5.70 -7.46
CA LEU A 4 19.41 5.71 -6.19
C LEU A 4 19.51 4.35 -5.51
N PHE A 5 19.86 4.36 -4.23
CA PHE A 5 19.80 3.18 -3.37
C PHE A 5 18.56 3.22 -2.49
N TYR A 6 17.65 2.28 -2.72
CA TYR A 6 16.46 2.13 -1.89
C TYR A 6 16.71 1.10 -0.79
N ILE A 7 16.65 1.51 0.48
CA ILE A 7 16.92 0.60 1.60
C ILE A 7 15.58 0.17 2.21
N ALA A 8 15.23 -1.10 1.99
CA ALA A 8 14.03 -1.69 2.55
C ALA A 8 14.31 -2.30 3.92
N ARG A 9 13.40 -2.08 4.88
CA ARG A 9 13.41 -2.77 6.16
C ARG A 9 12.82 -4.18 6.09
N SER A 10 11.95 -4.40 5.12
CA SER A 10 11.14 -5.60 4.99
C SER A 10 11.88 -6.74 4.31
N ARG A 11 11.55 -7.97 4.67
CA ARG A 11 11.90 -9.15 3.88
C ARG A 11 11.33 -9.02 2.46
N ILE A 12 12.16 -9.27 1.47
CA ILE A 12 11.81 -9.23 0.05
C ILE A 12 12.32 -10.53 -0.62
N PRO A 13 11.43 -11.34 -1.23
CA PRO A 13 9.99 -11.15 -1.40
C PRO A 13 9.16 -11.47 -0.15
N SER A 14 7.98 -10.84 -0.04
CA SER A 14 6.99 -11.20 0.95
C SER A 14 5.60 -10.74 0.47
N PRO A 15 4.50 -11.39 0.87
CA PRO A 15 3.14 -10.97 0.49
C PRO A 15 2.65 -9.72 1.23
N ARG A 16 3.46 -9.15 2.11
CA ARG A 16 3.09 -7.99 2.93
C ARG A 16 3.04 -6.72 2.10
N ALA A 17 2.11 -5.82 2.41
CA ALA A 17 1.91 -4.55 1.72
C ALA A 17 3.18 -3.69 1.66
N ASN A 18 4.01 -3.69 2.71
CA ASN A 18 5.28 -2.96 2.74
C ASN A 18 6.32 -3.48 1.74
N CYS A 19 6.30 -4.79 1.41
CA CYS A 19 7.13 -5.34 0.34
C CYS A 19 6.62 -4.88 -1.03
N VAL A 20 5.31 -4.99 -1.26
CA VAL A 20 4.68 -4.52 -2.52
C VAL A 20 5.00 -3.05 -2.75
N GLN A 21 4.81 -2.21 -1.74
CA GLN A 21 5.07 -0.78 -1.80
C GLN A 21 6.54 -0.48 -2.12
N ALA A 22 7.50 -1.13 -1.46
CA ALA A 22 8.93 -0.93 -1.73
C ALA A 22 9.30 -1.31 -3.17
N LEU A 23 8.78 -2.43 -3.67
CA LEU A 23 9.04 -2.88 -5.04
C LEU A 23 8.41 -1.94 -6.08
N LYS A 24 7.17 -1.52 -5.88
CA LYS A 24 6.49 -0.56 -6.76
C LYS A 24 7.17 0.81 -6.75
N MET A 25 7.62 1.26 -5.58
CA MET A 25 8.36 2.51 -5.45
C MET A 25 9.71 2.46 -6.18
N CYS A 26 10.45 1.34 -6.07
CA CYS A 26 11.68 1.13 -6.86
C CYS A 26 11.41 1.15 -8.36
N ALA A 27 10.33 0.53 -8.82
CA ALA A 27 9.92 0.58 -10.23
C ALA A 27 9.54 2.01 -10.67
N GLY A 28 8.89 2.79 -9.80
CA GLY A 28 8.59 4.21 -10.03
C GLY A 28 9.87 5.04 -10.20
N PHE A 29 10.81 4.93 -9.27
CA PHE A 29 12.12 5.63 -9.38
C PHE A 29 12.91 5.19 -10.61
N ALA A 30 12.80 3.91 -11.01
CA ALA A 30 13.47 3.37 -12.19
C ALA A 30 12.96 3.97 -13.52
N ALA A 31 11.91 4.76 -13.49
CA ALA A 31 11.46 5.54 -14.63
C ALA A 31 12.43 6.69 -14.96
N THR A 32 13.12 7.25 -13.95
CA THR A 32 13.92 8.46 -14.07
C THR A 32 15.43 8.17 -13.96
N LEU A 33 15.83 7.23 -13.10
CA LEU A 33 17.24 6.95 -12.85
C LEU A 33 17.48 5.48 -12.45
N PRO A 34 18.74 4.97 -12.57
CA PRO A 34 19.05 3.61 -12.12
C PRO A 34 18.80 3.43 -10.62
N VAL A 35 18.15 2.32 -10.26
CA VAL A 35 17.79 1.98 -8.88
C VAL A 35 18.45 0.69 -8.45
N GLU A 36 18.91 0.65 -7.20
CA GLU A 36 19.32 -0.58 -6.53
C GLU A 36 18.56 -0.72 -5.20
N LEU A 37 17.71 -1.74 -5.13
CA LEU A 37 17.01 -2.12 -3.90
C LEU A 37 17.97 -2.90 -3.00
N VAL A 38 18.20 -2.39 -1.81
CA VAL A 38 18.98 -3.05 -0.75
C VAL A 38 18.00 -3.65 0.26
N ALA A 39 18.05 -4.97 0.44
CA ALA A 39 17.13 -5.71 1.29
C ALA A 39 17.88 -6.66 2.23
N PRO A 40 17.29 -7.05 3.39
CA PRO A 40 17.90 -8.02 4.28
C PRO A 40 17.97 -9.39 3.59
N TYR A 41 19.12 -10.07 3.77
CA TYR A 41 19.35 -11.40 3.20
C TYR A 41 18.68 -12.48 4.04
N TYR A 42 17.85 -13.28 3.39
CA TYR A 42 17.33 -14.53 3.91
C TYR A 42 17.69 -15.65 2.90
N PRO A 43 18.26 -16.79 3.34
CA PRO A 43 18.77 -17.83 2.42
C PRO A 43 17.74 -18.32 1.39
N GLU A 44 16.46 -18.36 1.79
CA GLU A 44 15.37 -18.83 0.93
C GLU A 44 15.02 -17.82 -0.20
N ASP A 45 15.40 -16.55 -0.05
CA ASP A 45 14.97 -15.47 -0.95
C ASP A 45 15.96 -15.19 -2.09
N ALA A 46 17.23 -15.52 -1.92
CA ALA A 46 18.32 -15.14 -2.82
C ALA A 46 18.22 -15.70 -4.26
N ARG A 47 17.37 -16.71 -4.49
CA ARG A 47 17.23 -17.42 -5.78
C ARG A 47 16.08 -16.89 -6.66
N ARG A 48 15.45 -15.75 -6.34
CA ARG A 48 14.13 -15.39 -6.87
C ARG A 48 14.03 -14.02 -7.54
N ARG A 49 15.05 -13.54 -8.26
CA ARG A 49 14.99 -12.23 -8.94
C ARG A 49 13.88 -12.17 -10.00
N ASP A 50 13.79 -13.18 -10.86
CA ASP A 50 12.79 -13.23 -11.93
C ASP A 50 11.38 -13.36 -11.35
N PHE A 51 11.23 -14.13 -10.27
CA PHE A 51 9.99 -14.28 -9.52
C PHE A 51 9.44 -12.92 -9.01
N LEU A 52 10.31 -11.97 -8.60
CA LEU A 52 9.84 -10.66 -8.14
C LEU A 52 9.08 -9.91 -9.23
N ARG A 53 9.61 -9.92 -10.45
CA ARG A 53 9.02 -9.19 -11.55
C ARG A 53 7.64 -9.76 -11.94
N GLU A 54 7.53 -11.06 -12.04
CA GLU A 54 6.29 -11.75 -12.41
C GLU A 54 5.24 -11.67 -11.30
N GLN A 55 5.63 -12.03 -10.07
CA GLN A 55 4.71 -12.08 -8.92
C GLN A 55 4.11 -10.71 -8.57
N PHE A 56 4.92 -9.65 -8.69
CA PHE A 56 4.49 -8.29 -8.33
C PHE A 56 4.13 -7.42 -9.53
N ALA A 57 4.16 -7.97 -10.75
CA ALA A 57 3.86 -7.24 -11.99
C ALA A 57 4.56 -5.88 -12.03
N LEU A 58 5.91 -5.90 -11.94
CA LEU A 58 6.71 -4.68 -11.89
C LEU A 58 6.85 -4.08 -13.30
N ALA A 59 6.45 -2.83 -13.47
CA ALA A 59 6.49 -2.11 -14.74
C ALA A 59 7.92 -1.93 -15.27
N ARG A 60 8.91 -1.79 -14.36
CA ARG A 60 10.31 -1.55 -14.71
C ARG A 60 11.26 -2.44 -13.91
N ALA A 61 12.39 -2.78 -14.54
CA ALA A 61 13.47 -3.53 -13.90
C ALA A 61 14.36 -2.61 -13.07
N PHE A 62 14.89 -3.14 -11.96
CA PHE A 62 15.91 -2.52 -11.13
C PHE A 62 16.79 -3.60 -10.50
N ASP A 63 17.96 -3.22 -9.99
CA ASP A 63 18.84 -4.15 -9.30
C ASP A 63 18.33 -4.46 -7.90
N VAL A 64 18.55 -5.70 -7.44
CA VAL A 64 18.28 -6.09 -6.05
C VAL A 64 19.55 -6.66 -5.43
N ARG A 65 19.88 -6.14 -4.25
CA ARG A 65 20.99 -6.60 -3.42
C ARG A 65 20.50 -7.04 -2.06
N TRP A 66 20.68 -8.31 -1.75
CA TRP A 66 20.46 -8.82 -0.41
C TRP A 66 21.74 -8.70 0.41
N VAL A 67 21.65 -8.02 1.55
CA VAL A 67 22.77 -7.75 2.45
C VAL A 67 22.70 -8.72 3.62
N PRO A 68 23.74 -9.54 3.85
CA PRO A 68 23.81 -10.39 5.03
C PRO A 68 23.82 -9.55 6.33
N PHE A 69 23.18 -10.04 7.36
CA PHE A 69 23.19 -9.45 8.68
C PHE A 69 23.07 -10.52 9.77
N PRO A 70 23.54 -10.25 11.01
CA PRO A 70 23.43 -11.20 12.11
C PRO A 70 21.96 -11.40 12.50
N HIS A 71 21.45 -12.63 12.48
CA HIS A 71 20.09 -12.99 12.87
C HIS A 71 19.91 -13.17 14.40
N TRP A 72 20.73 -12.51 15.21
CA TRP A 72 20.75 -12.66 16.67
C TRP A 72 19.75 -11.73 17.35
N GLY A 73 18.52 -12.20 17.53
CA GLY A 73 17.45 -11.49 18.23
C GLY A 73 16.93 -10.24 17.51
N ASP A 74 15.64 -9.95 17.65
CA ASP A 74 14.93 -8.95 16.82
C ASP A 74 15.52 -7.52 16.84
N ARG A 75 15.99 -7.05 18.01
CA ARG A 75 16.50 -5.67 18.14
C ARG A 75 17.91 -5.49 17.59
N PHE A 76 18.77 -6.48 17.77
CA PHE A 76 20.16 -6.45 17.27
C PHE A 76 20.22 -6.72 15.78
N ALA A 77 19.35 -7.59 15.27
CA ALA A 77 19.25 -7.89 13.86
C ALA A 77 18.90 -6.67 13.02
N VAL A 78 17.91 -5.88 13.44
CA VAL A 78 17.52 -4.65 12.74
C VAL A 78 18.67 -3.63 12.68
N ARG A 79 19.37 -3.41 13.78
CA ARG A 79 20.53 -2.50 13.83
C ARG A 79 21.70 -3.01 12.98
N GLY A 80 21.97 -4.31 13.06
CA GLY A 80 23.01 -4.95 12.28
C GLY A 80 22.76 -4.83 10.77
N TYR A 81 21.52 -5.08 10.35
CA TYR A 81 21.11 -4.86 8.96
C TYR A 81 21.26 -3.40 8.54
N ALA A 82 20.74 -2.46 9.32
CA ALA A 82 20.78 -1.04 8.99
C ALA A 82 22.23 -0.55 8.81
N LEU A 83 23.13 -0.96 9.69
CA LEU A 83 24.55 -0.63 9.61
C LEU A 83 25.20 -1.26 8.37
N ALA A 84 24.95 -2.54 8.11
CA ALA A 84 25.48 -3.25 6.95
C ALA A 84 24.97 -2.65 5.64
N ALA A 85 23.67 -2.31 5.55
CA ALA A 85 23.09 -1.67 4.39
C ALA A 85 23.68 -0.26 4.17
N ALA A 86 23.80 0.55 5.23
CA ALA A 86 24.41 1.89 5.11
C ALA A 86 25.90 1.81 4.70
N ALA A 87 26.67 0.87 5.28
CA ALA A 87 28.06 0.64 4.91
C ALA A 87 28.17 0.19 3.43
N TYR A 88 27.34 -0.76 3.00
CA TYR A 88 27.30 -1.20 1.62
C TYR A 88 27.04 -0.05 0.66
N VAL A 89 25.99 0.72 0.90
CA VAL A 89 25.59 1.87 0.09
C VAL A 89 26.72 2.92 0.02
N ARG A 90 27.38 3.17 1.16
CA ARG A 90 28.50 4.12 1.24
C ARG A 90 29.72 3.65 0.46
N ILE A 91 30.10 2.37 0.56
CA ILE A 91 31.23 1.77 -0.19
C ILE A 91 30.95 1.81 -1.69
N ARG A 92 29.68 1.69 -2.11
CA ARG A 92 29.27 1.84 -3.52
C ARG A 92 29.33 3.27 -4.04
N GLY A 93 29.75 4.23 -3.23
CA GLY A 93 29.88 5.63 -3.61
C GLY A 93 28.56 6.35 -3.80
N ALA A 94 27.51 5.91 -3.08
CA ALA A 94 26.19 6.51 -3.19
C ALA A 94 26.20 8.00 -2.86
N ARG A 95 25.50 8.78 -3.69
CA ARG A 95 25.20 10.19 -3.47
C ARG A 95 23.74 10.41 -3.09
N LEU A 96 22.87 9.46 -3.46
CA LEU A 96 21.43 9.51 -3.27
C LEU A 96 20.91 8.19 -2.71
N ALA A 97 20.09 8.27 -1.66
CA ALA A 97 19.41 7.12 -1.05
C ALA A 97 17.96 7.46 -0.66
N TYR A 98 17.15 6.42 -0.53
CA TYR A 98 15.79 6.50 0.01
C TYR A 98 15.56 5.36 0.97
N SER A 99 15.02 5.59 2.15
CA SER A 99 14.96 4.57 3.19
C SER A 99 13.67 4.63 4.00
N ARG A 100 13.09 3.45 4.27
CA ARG A 100 12.03 3.25 5.28
C ARG A 100 12.58 2.84 6.64
N GLU A 101 13.91 2.75 6.76
CA GLU A 101 14.57 2.28 7.96
C GLU A 101 15.31 3.46 8.61
N PRO A 102 14.89 3.89 9.85
CA PRO A 102 15.41 5.11 10.48
C PRO A 102 16.93 5.11 10.73
N TRP A 103 17.52 3.96 11.11
CA TRP A 103 18.97 3.89 11.33
C TRP A 103 19.78 4.07 10.06
N SER A 104 19.34 3.44 8.96
CA SER A 104 20.00 3.59 7.66
C SER A 104 19.92 5.03 7.19
N ALA A 105 18.74 5.66 7.28
CA ALA A 105 18.59 7.07 6.94
C ALA A 105 19.51 7.97 7.76
N TYR A 106 19.56 7.76 9.07
CA TYR A 106 20.43 8.53 9.96
C TYR A 106 21.93 8.37 9.64
N TRP A 107 22.40 7.13 9.49
CA TRP A 107 23.82 6.89 9.20
C TRP A 107 24.25 7.41 7.84
N LEU A 108 23.39 7.29 6.83
CA LEU A 108 23.67 7.82 5.50
C LEU A 108 23.68 9.35 5.49
N ALA A 109 22.74 10.01 6.14
CA ALA A 109 22.73 11.46 6.28
C ALA A 109 24.00 11.96 7.00
N ARG A 110 24.41 11.32 8.09
CA ARG A 110 25.67 11.64 8.79
C ARG A 110 26.91 11.40 7.94
N ALA A 111 26.86 10.47 7.01
CA ALA A 111 27.94 10.22 6.05
C ALA A 111 27.91 11.15 4.82
N GLY A 112 27.03 12.15 4.80
CA GLY A 112 26.90 13.13 3.72
C GLY A 112 26.19 12.60 2.47
N VAL A 113 25.53 11.44 2.55
CA VAL A 113 24.68 10.92 1.47
C VAL A 113 23.33 11.64 1.52
N ARG A 114 22.88 12.20 0.40
CA ARG A 114 21.53 12.77 0.29
C ARG A 114 20.50 11.67 0.47
N VAL A 115 19.65 11.73 1.50
CA VAL A 115 18.70 10.68 1.81
C VAL A 115 17.31 11.22 2.05
N GLY A 116 16.29 10.56 1.46
CA GLY A 116 14.89 10.70 1.80
C GLY A 116 14.48 9.62 2.81
N PHE A 117 13.78 10.01 3.86
CA PHE A 117 13.19 9.07 4.82
C PHE A 117 11.69 8.93 4.58
N GLU A 118 11.20 7.70 4.44
CA GLU A 118 9.80 7.40 4.23
C GLU A 118 9.11 7.01 5.54
N ALA A 119 8.15 7.82 5.97
CA ALA A 119 7.42 7.69 7.21
C ALA A 119 6.05 7.01 6.98
N HIS A 120 5.75 5.96 7.76
CA HIS A 120 4.51 5.20 7.66
C HIS A 120 3.70 5.12 8.94
N PHE A 121 4.36 5.12 10.10
CA PHE A 121 3.68 4.97 11.39
C PHE A 121 4.51 5.59 12.52
N LEU A 122 4.07 6.73 13.02
CA LEU A 122 4.80 7.52 14.02
C LEU A 122 5.14 6.73 15.29
N GLU A 123 4.19 5.93 15.81
CA GLU A 123 4.40 5.18 17.06
C GLU A 123 5.51 4.13 16.94
N GLU A 124 5.66 3.51 15.78
CA GLU A 124 6.75 2.60 15.50
C GLU A 124 8.07 3.35 15.37
N ASP A 125 8.08 4.45 14.61
CA ASP A 125 9.28 5.24 14.35
C ASP A 125 9.80 5.92 15.63
N ARG A 126 8.91 6.45 16.48
CA ARG A 126 9.27 7.08 17.78
C ARG A 126 9.93 6.11 18.76
N ARG A 127 9.59 4.81 18.70
CA ARG A 127 10.25 3.77 19.50
C ARG A 127 11.70 3.52 19.07
N HIS A 128 12.08 4.04 17.92
CA HIS A 128 13.43 3.88 17.39
C HIS A 128 14.40 4.81 18.13
N PRO A 129 15.49 4.32 18.71
CA PRO A 129 16.41 5.16 19.52
C PRO A 129 17.05 6.31 18.73
N VAL A 130 17.07 6.22 17.41
CA VAL A 130 17.65 7.25 16.52
C VAL A 130 16.63 8.29 16.07
N TRP A 131 15.33 8.06 16.32
CA TRP A 131 14.26 8.88 15.75
C TRP A 131 14.41 10.37 16.08
N GLY A 132 14.57 10.71 17.36
CA GLY A 132 14.72 12.11 17.79
C GLY A 132 15.91 12.82 17.15
N ARG A 133 17.01 12.11 16.90
CA ARG A 133 18.18 12.65 16.18
C ARG A 133 17.88 12.78 14.68
N LEU A 134 17.21 11.80 14.07
CA LEU A 134 16.87 11.84 12.66
C LEU A 134 15.98 13.04 12.32
N VAL A 135 14.95 13.30 13.13
CA VAL A 135 13.95 14.33 12.80
C VAL A 135 14.26 15.72 13.35
N GLY A 136 15.03 15.82 14.46
CA GLY A 136 15.30 17.08 15.17
C GLY A 136 16.71 17.64 14.97
N ASP A 137 17.70 16.83 14.53
CA ASP A 137 19.09 17.27 14.43
C ASP A 137 19.32 18.07 13.13
N SER A 138 19.49 19.39 13.28
CA SER A 138 19.77 20.30 12.16
C SER A 138 21.12 20.03 11.48
N SER A 139 22.06 19.38 12.17
CA SER A 139 23.37 19.05 11.60
C SER A 139 23.31 18.00 10.49
N LEU A 140 22.20 17.27 10.38
CA LEU A 140 21.96 16.34 9.27
C LEU A 140 21.56 17.03 7.97
N SER A 141 21.16 18.31 8.01
CA SER A 141 20.88 19.11 6.81
C SER A 141 22.21 19.53 6.15
N PRO A 142 22.33 19.53 4.82
CA PRO A 142 21.27 19.20 3.83
C PRO A 142 21.19 17.71 3.46
N ALA A 143 21.97 16.84 4.09
CA ALA A 143 22.02 15.42 3.73
C ALA A 143 20.68 14.70 3.96
N LEU A 144 19.96 14.97 5.08
CA LEU A 144 18.57 14.56 5.19
C LEU A 144 17.71 15.48 4.32
N GLY A 145 17.36 15.01 3.14
CA GLY A 145 16.71 15.78 2.10
C GLY A 145 15.21 15.95 2.26
N GLY A 146 14.57 15.08 3.04
CA GLY A 146 13.14 15.14 3.32
C GLY A 146 12.63 13.93 4.09
N ILE A 147 11.49 14.11 4.75
CA ILE A 147 10.70 13.08 5.42
C ILE A 147 9.36 12.98 4.68
N PHE A 148 9.13 11.87 4.01
CA PHE A 148 8.00 11.66 3.12
C PHE A 148 6.91 10.88 3.85
N CYS A 149 5.86 11.58 4.25
CA CYS A 149 4.72 11.03 4.98
C CYS A 149 3.63 10.57 4.03
N ILE A 150 3.08 9.37 4.23
CA ILE A 150 2.07 8.77 3.35
C ILE A 150 0.68 9.38 3.49
N SER A 151 0.42 10.21 4.49
CA SER A 151 -0.84 10.92 4.71
C SER A 151 -0.61 12.29 5.34
N ARG A 152 -1.56 13.19 5.16
CA ARG A 152 -1.54 14.53 5.78
C ARG A 152 -1.61 14.43 7.30
N SER A 153 -2.42 13.50 7.82
CA SER A 153 -2.46 13.23 9.27
C SER A 153 -1.08 12.86 9.82
N LEU A 154 -0.30 12.08 9.07
CA LEU A 154 1.05 11.71 9.49
C LEU A 154 2.02 12.90 9.45
N VAL A 155 1.89 13.81 8.49
CA VAL A 155 2.67 15.07 8.45
C VAL A 155 2.43 15.87 9.74
N GLU A 156 1.18 16.03 10.15
CA GLU A 156 0.85 16.77 11.36
C GLU A 156 1.31 16.04 12.63
N ASP A 157 1.17 14.72 12.68
CA ASP A 157 1.65 13.91 13.80
C ASP A 157 3.19 14.01 13.96
N TYR A 158 3.94 13.99 12.85
CA TYR A 158 5.40 14.18 12.86
C TYR A 158 5.81 15.59 13.29
N ALA A 159 5.12 16.61 12.79
CA ALA A 159 5.34 18.00 13.20
C ALA A 159 5.07 18.20 14.70
N ALA A 160 3.96 17.67 15.20
CA ALA A 160 3.61 17.73 16.64
C ALA A 160 4.62 16.97 17.52
N ALA A 161 5.26 15.94 16.97
CA ALA A 161 6.30 15.18 17.64
C ALA A 161 7.70 15.82 17.57
N GLY A 162 7.83 17.02 17.00
CA GLY A 162 9.07 17.80 16.95
C GLY A 162 9.91 17.63 15.69
N ALA A 163 9.37 17.01 14.64
CA ALA A 163 10.04 16.99 13.35
C ALA A 163 10.03 18.39 12.72
N ARG A 164 11.14 18.77 12.08
CA ARG A 164 11.27 20.05 11.39
C ARG A 164 10.29 20.12 10.20
N ARG A 165 9.40 21.11 10.19
CA ARG A 165 8.31 21.23 9.20
C ARG A 165 8.81 21.33 7.76
N GLU A 166 9.95 21.99 7.56
CA GLU A 166 10.56 22.13 6.23
C GLU A 166 11.04 20.82 5.60
N LEU A 167 11.19 19.77 6.41
CA LEU A 167 11.53 18.43 5.92
C LEU A 167 10.31 17.56 5.63
N LEU A 168 9.12 17.97 6.09
CA LEU A 168 7.92 17.14 5.99
C LEU A 168 7.22 17.33 4.64
N HIS A 169 7.08 16.26 3.89
CA HIS A 169 6.44 16.25 2.57
C HIS A 169 5.36 15.19 2.52
N LEU A 170 4.19 15.57 2.00
CA LEU A 170 3.12 14.62 1.74
C LEU A 170 3.46 13.79 0.49
N ALA A 171 3.46 12.48 0.65
CA ALA A 171 3.74 11.53 -0.42
C ALA A 171 2.84 10.28 -0.25
N PRO A 172 1.54 10.35 -0.59
CA PRO A 172 0.63 9.21 -0.51
C PRO A 172 1.08 8.09 -1.44
N ASP A 173 0.72 6.87 -1.11
CA ASP A 173 0.99 5.72 -1.97
C ASP A 173 0.31 5.88 -3.34
N GLY A 174 0.58 4.97 -4.26
CA GLY A 174 0.10 5.07 -5.62
C GLY A 174 -0.30 3.72 -6.21
N VAL A 175 -0.62 3.76 -7.50
CA VAL A 175 -0.95 2.60 -8.31
C VAL A 175 -0.13 2.59 -9.59
N ASP A 176 0.06 1.41 -10.15
CA ASP A 176 0.58 1.17 -11.49
C ASP A 176 -0.62 1.02 -12.45
N LEU A 177 -0.95 2.08 -13.15
CA LEU A 177 -2.12 2.11 -14.06
C LEU A 177 -1.98 1.13 -15.22
N GLN A 178 -0.75 0.79 -15.65
CA GLN A 178 -0.52 -0.17 -16.74
C GLN A 178 -1.06 -1.56 -16.40
N ARG A 179 -1.18 -1.91 -15.12
CA ARG A 179 -1.80 -3.17 -14.67
C ARG A 179 -3.30 -3.23 -14.94
N PHE A 180 -3.92 -2.08 -15.14
CA PHE A 180 -5.35 -1.90 -15.40
C PHE A 180 -5.65 -1.65 -16.87
N GLU A 181 -4.67 -1.84 -17.75
CA GLU A 181 -4.80 -1.65 -19.20
C GLU A 181 -4.35 -2.92 -19.96
N PRO A 182 -5.12 -3.35 -20.98
CA PRO A 182 -6.47 -2.87 -21.29
C PRO A 182 -7.49 -3.29 -20.23
N ALA A 183 -8.51 -2.45 -20.00
CA ALA A 183 -9.60 -2.80 -19.11
C ALA A 183 -10.34 -4.04 -19.63
N VAL A 184 -10.65 -4.96 -18.72
CA VAL A 184 -11.42 -6.17 -19.03
C VAL A 184 -12.91 -5.92 -18.76
N GLU A 185 -13.76 -6.26 -19.72
CA GLU A 185 -15.20 -6.18 -19.53
C GLU A 185 -15.67 -7.07 -18.38
N ARG A 186 -16.63 -6.58 -17.59
CA ARG A 186 -17.13 -7.29 -16.40
C ARG A 186 -17.60 -8.71 -16.70
N ALA A 187 -18.31 -8.90 -17.82
CA ALA A 187 -18.81 -10.21 -18.23
C ALA A 187 -17.67 -11.19 -18.52
N ASP A 188 -16.61 -10.72 -19.20
CA ASP A 188 -15.45 -11.55 -19.53
C ASP A 188 -14.62 -11.88 -18.29
N ALA A 189 -14.45 -10.92 -17.38
CA ALA A 189 -13.80 -11.15 -16.09
C ALA A 189 -14.56 -12.20 -15.26
N ARG A 190 -15.89 -12.12 -15.19
CA ARG A 190 -16.72 -13.11 -14.51
C ARG A 190 -16.63 -14.49 -15.14
N LYS A 191 -16.70 -14.56 -16.47
CA LYS A 191 -16.55 -15.82 -17.22
C LYS A 191 -15.21 -16.47 -16.92
N THR A 192 -14.12 -15.70 -16.94
CA THR A 192 -12.76 -16.18 -16.65
C THR A 192 -12.63 -16.71 -15.22
N LEU A 193 -13.30 -16.06 -14.26
CA LEU A 193 -13.26 -16.42 -12.84
C LEU A 193 -14.33 -17.46 -12.45
N GLY A 194 -15.23 -17.87 -13.37
CA GLY A 194 -16.35 -18.76 -13.05
C GLY A 194 -17.32 -18.14 -12.04
N LEU A 195 -17.58 -16.83 -12.15
CA LEU A 195 -18.54 -16.10 -11.34
C LEU A 195 -19.90 -16.03 -12.02
N PRO A 196 -21.01 -16.01 -11.25
CA PRO A 196 -22.36 -15.94 -11.82
C PRO A 196 -22.57 -14.61 -12.58
N ALA A 197 -23.16 -14.69 -13.77
CA ALA A 197 -23.39 -13.53 -14.63
C ALA A 197 -24.46 -12.58 -14.07
N GLY A 198 -25.54 -13.14 -13.50
CA GLY A 198 -26.74 -12.40 -13.07
C GLY A 198 -26.78 -12.01 -11.58
N GLN A 199 -25.78 -12.36 -10.80
CA GLN A 199 -25.74 -12.04 -9.36
C GLN A 199 -24.88 -10.79 -9.11
N ALA A 200 -25.28 -9.94 -8.17
CA ALA A 200 -24.47 -8.83 -7.74
C ALA A 200 -23.20 -9.32 -7.02
N VAL A 201 -22.03 -8.85 -7.44
CA VAL A 201 -20.74 -9.23 -6.88
C VAL A 201 -20.08 -8.03 -6.22
N VAL A 202 -19.83 -8.11 -4.92
CA VAL A 202 -19.02 -7.15 -4.16
C VAL A 202 -17.63 -7.75 -3.93
N CYS A 203 -16.57 -6.99 -4.19
CA CYS A 203 -15.21 -7.50 -4.04
C CYS A 203 -14.43 -6.70 -2.99
N HIS A 204 -13.67 -7.44 -2.16
CA HIS A 204 -12.60 -6.90 -1.32
C HIS A 204 -11.27 -7.57 -1.69
N SER A 205 -10.20 -6.77 -1.81
CA SER A 205 -8.84 -7.28 -2.02
C SER A 205 -7.87 -6.85 -0.93
N GLY A 206 -6.96 -7.74 -0.55
CA GLY A 206 -5.88 -7.48 0.41
C GLY A 206 -5.94 -8.34 1.66
N HIS A 207 -5.34 -7.85 2.75
CA HIS A 207 -5.31 -8.58 4.02
C HIS A 207 -6.69 -8.71 4.65
N LEU A 208 -6.93 -9.88 5.28
CA LEU A 208 -8.21 -10.25 5.92
C LEU A 208 -8.09 -10.39 7.45
N TYR A 209 -6.98 -9.95 8.05
CA TYR A 209 -6.80 -10.05 9.51
C TYR A 209 -7.80 -9.15 10.29
N PRO A 210 -8.04 -9.40 11.58
CA PRO A 210 -8.99 -8.63 12.41
C PRO A 210 -8.79 -7.12 12.33
N GLY A 211 -9.88 -6.36 12.34
CA GLY A 211 -9.87 -4.91 12.18
C GLY A 211 -9.99 -4.43 10.72
N ARG A 212 -9.92 -5.34 9.74
CA ARG A 212 -10.11 -4.97 8.33
C ARG A 212 -11.56 -4.80 7.91
N GLY A 213 -12.50 -5.02 8.82
CA GLY A 213 -13.94 -4.82 8.59
C GLY A 213 -14.60 -5.95 7.77
N ILE A 214 -13.92 -7.10 7.66
CA ILE A 214 -14.46 -8.20 6.87
C ILE A 214 -15.59 -8.91 7.63
N GLU A 215 -15.49 -9.04 8.95
CA GLU A 215 -16.56 -9.55 9.80
C GLU A 215 -17.82 -8.68 9.68
N GLU A 216 -17.67 -7.36 9.74
CA GLU A 216 -18.75 -6.38 9.55
C GLU A 216 -19.35 -6.48 8.13
N THR A 217 -18.52 -6.79 7.12
CA THR A 217 -18.99 -6.99 5.74
C THR A 217 -19.75 -8.30 5.60
N LEU A 218 -19.33 -9.38 6.29
CA LEU A 218 -20.06 -10.63 6.34
C LEU A 218 -21.41 -10.45 7.05
N ASP A 219 -21.44 -9.68 8.13
CA ASP A 219 -22.68 -9.32 8.81
C ASP A 219 -23.61 -8.50 7.90
N ALA A 220 -23.06 -7.58 7.10
CA ALA A 220 -23.81 -6.81 6.12
C ALA A 220 -24.46 -7.69 5.03
N LEU A 221 -23.88 -8.86 4.68
CA LEU A 221 -24.52 -9.79 3.73
C LEU A 221 -25.84 -10.38 4.23
N THR A 222 -26.09 -10.41 5.53
CA THR A 222 -27.42 -10.82 6.07
C THR A 222 -28.52 -9.87 5.63
N LEU A 223 -28.16 -8.60 5.37
CA LEU A 223 -29.04 -7.55 4.89
C LEU A 223 -29.08 -7.41 3.36
N LEU A 224 -28.24 -8.16 2.64
CA LEU A 224 -28.06 -8.12 1.18
C LEU A 224 -28.15 -9.56 0.62
N PRO A 225 -29.33 -10.19 0.58
CA PRO A 225 -29.47 -11.60 0.22
C PRO A 225 -29.06 -11.93 -1.21
N GLU A 226 -29.07 -10.97 -2.12
CA GLU A 226 -28.72 -11.10 -3.54
C GLU A 226 -27.20 -11.00 -3.82
N VAL A 227 -26.40 -10.55 -2.84
CA VAL A 227 -24.99 -10.25 -3.05
C VAL A 227 -24.09 -11.46 -2.81
N LEU A 228 -23.18 -11.70 -3.72
CA LEU A 228 -21.99 -12.56 -3.58
C LEU A 228 -20.79 -11.70 -3.15
N LEU A 229 -20.16 -12.04 -2.04
CA LEU A 229 -18.92 -11.40 -1.58
C LEU A 229 -17.71 -12.19 -2.09
N LEU A 230 -16.84 -11.51 -2.84
CA LEU A 230 -15.57 -12.03 -3.36
C LEU A 230 -14.42 -11.48 -2.54
N LEU A 231 -13.71 -12.34 -1.82
CA LEU A 231 -12.59 -12.02 -0.95
C LEU A 231 -11.28 -12.49 -1.56
N VAL A 232 -10.41 -11.54 -1.96
CA VAL A 232 -9.13 -11.80 -2.62
C VAL A 232 -7.99 -11.45 -1.67
N GLY A 233 -7.25 -12.44 -1.22
CA GLY A 233 -6.15 -12.29 -0.27
C GLY A 233 -6.38 -13.06 1.04
N GLY A 234 -5.66 -12.66 2.09
CA GLY A 234 -5.69 -13.33 3.39
C GLY A 234 -4.77 -14.54 3.49
N THR A 235 -4.47 -14.93 4.73
CA THR A 235 -3.78 -16.18 5.07
C THR A 235 -4.80 -17.33 5.20
N ALA A 236 -4.32 -18.57 5.29
CA ALA A 236 -5.19 -19.72 5.56
C ALA A 236 -5.97 -19.55 6.87
N ASP A 237 -5.30 -19.07 7.91
CA ASP A 237 -5.91 -18.85 9.24
C ASP A 237 -6.99 -17.74 9.19
N ASP A 238 -6.73 -16.65 8.45
CA ASP A 238 -7.73 -15.59 8.24
C ASP A 238 -8.97 -16.14 7.53
N ILE A 239 -8.77 -16.96 6.50
CA ILE A 239 -9.85 -17.55 5.71
C ILE A 239 -10.66 -18.52 6.54
N GLU A 240 -10.04 -19.38 7.34
CA GLU A 240 -10.71 -20.33 8.23
C GLU A 240 -11.59 -19.59 9.26
N ARG A 241 -11.03 -18.58 9.91
CA ARG A 241 -11.75 -17.72 10.86
C ARG A 241 -12.99 -17.07 10.22
N LEU A 242 -12.82 -16.50 9.01
CA LEU A 242 -13.92 -15.83 8.31
C LEU A 242 -14.96 -16.80 7.75
N ARG A 243 -14.57 -18.02 7.35
CA ARG A 243 -15.52 -19.09 7.00
C ARG A 243 -16.39 -19.48 8.17
N ALA A 244 -15.80 -19.63 9.36
CA ALA A 244 -16.56 -19.92 10.58
C ALA A 244 -17.53 -18.77 10.90
N HIS A 245 -17.11 -17.51 10.75
CA HIS A 245 -17.98 -16.36 10.94
C HIS A 245 -19.13 -16.34 9.92
N ALA A 246 -18.84 -16.58 8.63
CA ALA A 246 -19.86 -16.64 7.57
C ALA A 246 -20.89 -17.75 7.83
N ALA A 247 -20.46 -18.94 8.29
CA ALA A 247 -21.34 -20.03 8.66
C ALA A 247 -22.24 -19.67 9.86
N ALA A 248 -21.68 -19.03 10.89
CA ALA A 248 -22.45 -18.57 12.05
C ALA A 248 -23.51 -17.52 11.68
N ARG A 249 -23.31 -16.77 10.58
CA ARG A 249 -24.26 -15.80 10.03
C ARG A 249 -25.20 -16.39 8.96
N GLY A 250 -25.02 -17.65 8.56
CA GLY A 250 -25.81 -18.27 7.49
C GLY A 250 -25.57 -17.69 6.09
N VAL A 251 -24.38 -17.11 5.84
CA VAL A 251 -24.04 -16.48 4.56
C VAL A 251 -22.91 -17.19 3.81
N GLN A 252 -22.46 -18.35 4.26
CA GLN A 252 -21.31 -19.09 3.75
C GLN A 252 -21.41 -19.41 2.25
N ASP A 253 -22.61 -19.67 1.72
CA ASP A 253 -22.85 -20.00 0.31
C ASP A 253 -22.75 -18.77 -0.61
N ARG A 254 -22.68 -17.59 -0.05
CA ARG A 254 -22.57 -16.30 -0.73
C ARG A 254 -21.21 -15.61 -0.50
N VAL A 255 -20.21 -16.37 -0.05
CA VAL A 255 -18.84 -15.86 0.14
C VAL A 255 -17.86 -16.74 -0.62
N ARG A 256 -17.09 -16.13 -1.49
CA ARG A 256 -16.03 -16.79 -2.24
C ARG A 256 -14.67 -16.30 -1.79
N PHE A 257 -13.83 -17.21 -1.31
CA PHE A 257 -12.45 -16.94 -0.86
C PHE A 257 -11.46 -17.40 -1.92
N GLU A 258 -10.70 -16.47 -2.51
CA GLU A 258 -9.68 -16.76 -3.52
C GLU A 258 -8.28 -16.97 -2.94
N GLY A 259 -8.08 -16.58 -1.67
CA GLY A 259 -6.75 -16.59 -1.08
C GLY A 259 -5.80 -15.58 -1.72
N THR A 260 -4.50 -15.77 -1.52
CA THR A 260 -3.47 -14.90 -2.09
C THR A 260 -3.27 -15.20 -3.57
N VAL A 261 -3.46 -14.18 -4.41
CA VAL A 261 -3.25 -14.26 -5.86
C VAL A 261 -2.03 -13.42 -6.28
N PRO A 262 -1.38 -13.73 -7.42
CA PRO A 262 -0.35 -12.85 -7.98
C PRO A 262 -0.86 -11.43 -8.18
N ASN A 263 -0.03 -10.44 -7.85
CA ASN A 263 -0.44 -9.02 -7.89
C ASN A 263 -0.95 -8.59 -9.28
N GLY A 264 -0.39 -9.15 -10.36
CA GLY A 264 -0.85 -8.90 -11.73
C GLY A 264 -2.26 -9.42 -12.04
N LYS A 265 -2.79 -10.37 -11.23
CA LYS A 265 -4.15 -10.91 -11.42
C LYS A 265 -5.22 -10.15 -10.63
N VAL A 266 -4.83 -9.31 -9.65
CA VAL A 266 -5.78 -8.54 -8.83
C VAL A 266 -6.76 -7.73 -9.68
N PRO A 267 -6.35 -7.01 -10.76
CA PRO A 267 -7.28 -6.24 -11.57
C PRO A 267 -8.44 -7.06 -12.14
N LEU A 268 -8.20 -8.33 -12.51
CA LEU A 268 -9.26 -9.20 -13.07
C LEU A 268 -10.40 -9.41 -12.06
N TYR A 269 -10.08 -9.61 -10.78
CA TYR A 269 -11.07 -9.75 -9.72
C TYR A 269 -11.83 -8.45 -9.45
N LEU A 270 -11.13 -7.32 -9.49
CA LEU A 270 -11.75 -6.01 -9.32
C LEU A 270 -12.70 -5.69 -10.49
N TYR A 271 -12.32 -6.03 -11.73
CA TYR A 271 -13.19 -5.86 -12.90
C TYR A 271 -14.44 -6.73 -12.87
N ALA A 272 -14.41 -7.90 -12.23
CA ALA A 272 -15.57 -8.79 -12.13
C ALA A 272 -16.66 -8.26 -11.18
N ALA A 273 -16.33 -7.30 -10.30
CA ALA A 273 -17.24 -6.78 -9.29
C ALA A 273 -18.21 -5.71 -9.83
N ASP A 274 -19.38 -5.60 -9.20
CA ASP A 274 -20.32 -4.47 -9.36
C ASP A 274 -19.97 -3.34 -8.41
N ALA A 275 -19.42 -3.66 -7.22
CA ALA A 275 -18.91 -2.68 -6.27
C ALA A 275 -17.66 -3.21 -5.54
N LEU A 276 -16.81 -2.29 -5.09
CA LEU A 276 -15.63 -2.58 -4.31
C LEU A 276 -15.81 -2.05 -2.88
N VAL A 277 -15.45 -2.86 -1.88
CA VAL A 277 -15.64 -2.49 -0.48
C VAL A 277 -14.32 -2.36 0.27
N MET A 278 -14.13 -1.25 0.99
CA MET A 278 -12.97 -0.96 1.83
C MET A 278 -13.43 -0.62 3.25
N PRO A 279 -13.78 -1.64 4.07
CA PRO A 279 -14.60 -1.49 5.26
C PRO A 279 -13.76 -1.40 6.55
N TYR A 280 -12.64 -0.68 6.57
CA TYR A 280 -11.80 -0.55 7.77
C TYR A 280 -12.61 -0.21 9.01
N THR A 281 -12.15 -0.70 10.17
CA THR A 281 -12.77 -0.38 11.46
C THR A 281 -11.85 0.51 12.31
N SER A 282 -12.38 1.14 13.34
CA SER A 282 -11.62 1.90 14.33
C SER A 282 -10.58 1.05 15.07
N ARG A 283 -10.72 -0.28 15.05
CA ARG A 283 -9.74 -1.24 15.59
C ARG A 283 -8.46 -1.36 14.75
N THR A 284 -8.44 -0.82 13.53
CA THR A 284 -7.24 -0.80 12.68
C THR A 284 -6.22 0.20 13.25
N PRO A 285 -5.06 -0.23 13.76
CA PRO A 285 -4.12 0.66 14.43
C PRO A 285 -3.62 1.83 13.59
N THR A 286 -3.56 1.64 12.26
CA THR A 286 -3.05 2.62 11.30
C THR A 286 -4.13 3.45 10.64
N VAL A 287 -5.41 3.29 11.00
CA VAL A 287 -6.56 3.87 10.28
C VAL A 287 -6.49 5.39 10.18
N ARG A 288 -5.87 6.03 11.18
CA ARG A 288 -5.73 7.48 11.23
C ARG A 288 -4.74 8.04 10.20
N ALA A 289 -3.70 7.27 9.87
CA ALA A 289 -2.55 7.75 9.09
C ALA A 289 -2.19 6.83 7.90
N MET A 290 -3.11 5.96 7.49
CA MET A 290 -2.86 4.99 6.43
C MET A 290 -2.96 5.63 5.04
N SER A 291 -2.25 5.02 4.07
CA SER A 291 -2.44 5.21 2.63
C SER A 291 -2.58 3.83 1.98
N PRO A 292 -3.79 3.24 1.98
CA PRO A 292 -3.97 1.85 1.57
C PRO A 292 -3.79 1.67 0.07
N LEU A 293 -2.90 0.78 -0.37
CA LEU A 293 -2.64 0.49 -1.79
C LEU A 293 -3.91 0.14 -2.55
N LYS A 294 -4.81 -0.64 -1.94
CA LYS A 294 -6.10 -1.03 -2.52
C LYS A 294 -7.00 0.16 -2.88
N MET A 295 -6.90 1.27 -2.15
CA MET A 295 -7.67 2.47 -2.44
C MET A 295 -7.41 2.97 -3.87
N PHE A 296 -6.14 3.07 -4.23
CA PHE A 296 -5.72 3.49 -5.57
C PHE A 296 -5.99 2.42 -6.63
N GLU A 297 -5.86 1.14 -6.28
CA GLU A 297 -6.24 0.02 -7.16
C GLU A 297 -7.75 0.01 -7.44
N TYR A 298 -8.58 0.31 -6.45
CA TYR A 298 -10.05 0.41 -6.62
C TYR A 298 -10.44 1.58 -7.51
N MET A 299 -9.81 2.74 -7.32
CA MET A 299 -10.01 3.90 -8.19
C MET A 299 -9.61 3.57 -9.64
N ALA A 300 -8.50 2.85 -9.85
CA ALA A 300 -8.02 2.46 -11.18
C ALA A 300 -8.91 1.40 -11.85
N ALA A 301 -9.59 0.54 -11.08
CA ALA A 301 -10.49 -0.48 -11.62
C ALA A 301 -11.80 0.10 -12.18
N GLY A 302 -12.13 1.37 -11.89
CA GLY A 302 -13.31 2.02 -12.44
C GLY A 302 -14.63 1.37 -11.99
N ARG A 303 -14.67 0.82 -10.79
CA ARG A 303 -15.88 0.31 -10.13
C ARG A 303 -16.26 1.21 -8.97
N PRO A 304 -17.57 1.33 -8.62
CA PRO A 304 -17.99 2.14 -7.49
C PRO A 304 -17.36 1.61 -6.20
N ILE A 305 -16.84 2.54 -5.40
CA ILE A 305 -16.15 2.24 -4.14
C ILE A 305 -17.05 2.61 -2.97
N VAL A 306 -17.29 1.66 -2.08
CA VAL A 306 -17.87 1.90 -0.76
C VAL A 306 -16.76 1.76 0.28
N ALA A 307 -16.45 2.83 1.00
CA ALA A 307 -15.36 2.85 1.97
C ALA A 307 -15.84 3.41 3.31
N THR A 308 -15.27 2.93 4.40
CA THR A 308 -15.52 3.52 5.72
C THR A 308 -14.82 4.86 5.87
N ASP A 309 -15.52 5.78 6.51
CA ASP A 309 -15.19 7.18 6.60
C ASP A 309 -14.15 7.46 7.71
N PHE A 310 -12.90 7.60 7.31
CA PHE A 310 -11.80 7.98 8.19
C PHE A 310 -11.00 9.16 7.62
N PRO A 311 -10.37 10.00 8.47
CA PRO A 311 -9.61 11.16 8.01
C PRO A 311 -8.61 10.87 6.90
N ALA A 312 -7.81 9.80 7.02
CA ALA A 312 -6.84 9.41 6.00
C ALA A 312 -7.49 8.93 4.68
N VAL A 313 -8.69 8.36 4.75
CA VAL A 313 -9.48 7.99 3.55
C VAL A 313 -10.00 9.24 2.84
N ARG A 314 -10.50 10.22 3.58
CA ARG A 314 -11.00 11.50 3.04
C ARG A 314 -9.92 12.34 2.35
N GLU A 315 -8.65 12.07 2.58
CA GLU A 315 -7.57 12.76 1.86
C GLU A 315 -7.60 12.48 0.35
N VAL A 316 -8.17 11.34 -0.05
CA VAL A 316 -8.22 10.86 -1.44
C VAL A 316 -9.65 10.62 -1.91
N LEU A 317 -10.46 9.94 -1.09
CA LEU A 317 -11.85 9.63 -1.43
C LEU A 317 -12.79 10.69 -0.88
N ARG A 318 -13.72 11.17 -1.73
CA ARG A 318 -14.72 12.19 -1.42
C ARG A 318 -16.11 11.62 -1.58
N ASP A 319 -16.91 11.73 -0.51
CA ASP A 319 -18.27 11.18 -0.48
C ASP A 319 -19.16 11.75 -1.58
N GLY A 320 -19.84 10.87 -2.31
CA GLY A 320 -20.72 11.22 -3.44
C GLY A 320 -20.01 11.74 -4.69
N GLU A 321 -18.68 11.98 -4.66
CA GLU A 321 -17.90 12.45 -5.80
C GLU A 321 -17.13 11.33 -6.49
N ASN A 322 -16.21 10.67 -5.79
CA ASN A 322 -15.37 9.59 -6.32
C ASN A 322 -15.46 8.27 -5.52
N ALA A 323 -16.23 8.26 -4.44
CA ALA A 323 -16.58 7.09 -3.65
C ALA A 323 -17.89 7.36 -2.89
N LEU A 324 -18.42 6.34 -2.23
CA LEU A 324 -19.45 6.48 -1.21
C LEU A 324 -18.80 6.18 0.14
N LEU A 325 -18.81 7.14 1.06
CA LEU A 325 -18.25 6.98 2.40
C LEU A 325 -19.37 6.65 3.39
N VAL A 326 -19.13 5.64 4.24
CA VAL A 326 -20.10 5.14 5.21
C VAL A 326 -19.49 5.13 6.61
N ALA A 327 -20.34 5.22 7.63
CA ALA A 327 -19.89 5.15 9.02
C ALA A 327 -19.13 3.83 9.28
N PRO A 328 -18.01 3.87 10.03
CA PRO A 328 -17.25 2.67 10.39
C PRO A 328 -17.96 1.84 11.46
N ASP A 329 -17.42 0.64 11.73
CA ASP A 329 -17.75 -0.24 12.86
C ASP A 329 -19.18 -0.79 12.87
N GLY A 330 -19.83 -0.87 11.71
CA GLY A 330 -21.21 -1.42 11.63
C GLY A 330 -21.49 -2.13 10.31
N ALA A 331 -22.37 -3.12 10.38
CA ALA A 331 -22.87 -3.86 9.22
C ALA A 331 -23.89 -3.04 8.42
N GLU A 332 -24.79 -2.34 9.11
CA GLU A 332 -25.87 -1.56 8.50
C GLU A 332 -25.36 -0.42 7.59
N PRO A 333 -24.37 0.41 8.00
CA PRO A 333 -23.81 1.42 7.12
C PRO A 333 -23.16 0.83 5.86
N ILE A 334 -22.45 -0.30 6.00
CA ILE A 334 -21.84 -1.01 4.86
C ILE A 334 -22.94 -1.51 3.91
N ALA A 335 -23.96 -2.19 4.45
CA ALA A 335 -25.10 -2.70 3.67
C ALA A 335 -25.84 -1.57 2.95
N ALA A 336 -26.14 -0.47 3.64
CA ALA A 336 -26.82 0.68 3.06
C ALA A 336 -26.01 1.31 1.93
N GLY A 337 -24.69 1.48 2.13
CA GLY A 337 -23.78 2.00 1.10
C GLY A 337 -23.68 1.10 -0.12
N LEU A 338 -23.55 -0.21 0.08
CA LEU A 338 -23.52 -1.19 -1.01
C LEU A 338 -24.85 -1.21 -1.77
N ARG A 339 -25.99 -1.27 -1.08
CA ARG A 339 -27.31 -1.22 -1.71
C ARG A 339 -27.45 0.04 -2.57
N ARG A 340 -27.08 1.21 -2.04
CA ARG A 340 -27.20 2.46 -2.76
C ARG A 340 -26.42 2.48 -4.08
N VAL A 341 -25.18 1.94 -4.13
CA VAL A 341 -24.41 1.90 -5.39
C VAL A 341 -24.85 0.76 -6.32
N LEU A 342 -25.47 -0.30 -5.80
CA LEU A 342 -25.99 -1.40 -6.62
C LEU A 342 -27.34 -1.03 -7.27
N ASP A 343 -28.18 -0.27 -6.56
CA ASP A 343 -29.55 0.11 -7.00
C ASP A 343 -29.56 1.41 -7.83
N ASP A 344 -28.46 2.21 -7.78
CA ASP A 344 -28.35 3.48 -8.51
C ASP A 344 -27.16 3.45 -9.50
N PRO A 345 -27.37 2.95 -10.74
CA PRO A 345 -26.32 2.88 -11.77
C PRO A 345 -25.79 4.26 -12.19
N GLU A 346 -26.57 5.33 -12.04
CA GLU A 346 -26.14 6.69 -12.38
C GLU A 346 -25.12 7.17 -11.36
N LEU A 347 -25.42 7.04 -10.07
CA LEU A 347 -24.47 7.33 -8.98
C LEU A 347 -23.21 6.49 -9.14
N ALA A 348 -23.36 5.16 -9.30
CA ALA A 348 -22.26 4.23 -9.46
C ALA A 348 -21.33 4.64 -10.62
N GLY A 349 -21.91 4.94 -11.79
CA GLY A 349 -21.16 5.38 -12.97
C GLY A 349 -20.47 6.74 -12.77
N ARG A 350 -21.14 7.69 -12.10
CA ARG A 350 -20.57 9.02 -11.82
C ARG A 350 -19.35 8.94 -10.92
N ILE A 351 -19.47 8.28 -9.74
CA ILE A 351 -18.36 8.16 -8.80
C ILE A 351 -17.20 7.35 -9.36
N SER A 352 -17.47 6.28 -10.11
CA SER A 352 -16.43 5.44 -10.75
C SER A 352 -15.63 6.23 -11.79
N ARG A 353 -16.30 6.97 -12.67
CA ARG A 353 -15.62 7.83 -13.65
C ARG A 353 -14.75 8.88 -12.98
N ARG A 354 -15.25 9.52 -11.93
CA ARG A 354 -14.47 10.51 -11.19
C ARG A 354 -13.27 9.89 -10.51
N ALA A 355 -13.40 8.72 -9.86
CA ALA A 355 -12.28 7.98 -9.28
C ALA A 355 -11.21 7.66 -10.31
N GLY A 356 -11.60 7.18 -11.52
CA GLY A 356 -10.69 6.89 -12.62
C GLY A 356 -9.95 8.11 -13.18
N LEU A 357 -10.52 9.32 -13.06
CA LEU A 357 -9.83 10.56 -13.39
C LEU A 357 -8.84 10.96 -12.29
N ASP A 358 -9.30 10.94 -11.04
CA ASP A 358 -8.51 11.38 -9.89
C ASP A 358 -7.29 10.49 -9.65
N VAL A 359 -7.37 9.18 -9.89
CA VAL A 359 -6.28 8.22 -9.64
C VAL A 359 -5.03 8.49 -10.50
N ARG A 360 -5.16 9.20 -11.60
CA ARG A 360 -4.03 9.58 -12.47
C ARG A 360 -3.01 10.49 -11.77
N GLU A 361 -3.42 11.15 -10.70
CA GLU A 361 -2.53 11.93 -9.84
C GLU A 361 -1.74 11.05 -8.85
N PHE A 362 -2.15 9.79 -8.66
CA PHE A 362 -1.60 8.87 -7.65
C PHE A 362 -0.92 7.67 -8.31
N THR A 363 0.03 7.92 -9.21
CA THR A 363 0.88 6.85 -9.78
C THR A 363 2.22 6.76 -9.05
N TRP A 364 2.84 5.58 -9.10
CA TRP A 364 4.16 5.38 -8.51
C TRP A 364 5.23 6.25 -9.17
N GLU A 365 5.12 6.50 -10.48
CA GLU A 365 6.01 7.36 -11.23
C GLU A 365 5.90 8.81 -10.76
N ARG A 366 4.67 9.37 -10.67
CA ARG A 366 4.47 10.74 -10.18
C ARG A 366 4.94 10.91 -8.75
N ARG A 367 4.68 9.91 -7.89
CA ARG A 367 5.20 9.90 -6.53
C ARG A 367 6.72 9.94 -6.51
N ALA A 368 7.37 9.10 -7.34
CA ALA A 368 8.83 9.06 -7.46
C ALA A 368 9.39 10.40 -7.95
N ASP A 369 8.82 10.98 -9.00
CA ASP A 369 9.25 12.26 -9.55
C ASP A 369 9.14 13.39 -8.52
N ASN A 370 8.04 13.44 -7.75
CA ASN A 370 7.86 14.42 -6.69
C ASN A 370 8.91 14.27 -5.58
N ILE A 371 9.23 13.04 -5.19
CA ILE A 371 10.28 12.75 -4.20
C ILE A 371 11.65 13.16 -4.75
N LEU A 372 11.97 12.82 -6.01
CA LEU A 372 13.25 13.17 -6.63
C LEU A 372 13.43 14.69 -6.76
N LYS A 373 12.38 15.44 -7.07
CA LYS A 373 12.41 16.93 -7.08
C LYS A 373 12.80 17.49 -5.71
N VAL A 374 12.18 17.02 -4.64
CA VAL A 374 12.53 17.43 -3.27
C VAL A 374 13.97 17.07 -2.93
N LEU A 375 14.45 15.92 -3.39
CA LEU A 375 15.81 15.47 -3.17
C LEU A 375 16.83 16.16 -4.11
N GLY A 376 16.38 16.99 -5.07
CA GLY A 376 17.26 17.67 -6.03
C GLY A 376 17.92 16.70 -7.01
N ALA A 377 17.20 15.66 -7.44
CA ALA A 377 17.72 14.58 -8.28
C ALA A 377 16.91 14.34 -9.58
N ASP A 378 16.06 15.26 -9.95
CA ASP A 378 15.10 15.15 -11.06
C ASP A 378 15.72 15.34 -12.45
N HIS A 379 16.98 15.83 -12.57
CA HIS A 379 17.65 16.13 -13.85
C HIS A 379 19.18 15.91 -13.80
N ALA A 380 19.67 14.86 -13.16
CA ALA A 380 21.10 14.55 -13.11
C ALA A 380 21.53 13.51 -14.16
#